data_0aed08af761f5c5811599c812a050910
#
_entry.id   0aed08af761f5c5811599c812a050910
#
_cell.length_a   1.000
_cell.length_b   1.000
_cell.length_c   1.000
_cell.angle_alpha   90.00
_cell.angle_beta   90.00
_cell.angle_gamma   90.00
#
_symmetry.space_group_name_H-M   'P 1'
#
loop_
_entity.id
_entity.type
_entity.pdbx_description
1 polymer ?
#
loop_
_entity_poly.entity_id
_entity_poly.type
_entity_poly.pdbx_seq_one_letter_code
_entity_poly.pdbx_strand_id
1 'polypeptide(L)'
;KELSADAYFPKLLEGGQLASQPTLSRFLSRTDEETVHSLRCLNLELVEFFLQFHQLNQLIVDIDSTHFTTYGKQEGVAYNAHYRAHGYHPLYAFEGKTGYCFNAQLRPGNRYCSEEADSFITPVLERFNQLLFRMDSGFATPKLYDLIEKTGQYYLIKLKKNTVLSRLGDLSLPCPQDEDLTILPHSAYSETLYQAGSWSHKRRVCQFSERKEGNLFYDVISLVTNMTSGTSQDQFQLYRGRGQAENFIKEMKEGFFGDKTDSSTLIKNEVRMMMSCIAYNLYLFLKHLAGGDFQTLTIKRFRHLFLHVVGKCVRTGRKQLLKLSSLYAYSELFSALYSRIRKVNLNLPVPYEPP
;
A
#
# COMPACT_ATOMS: atom_id res chain seq x y z
N LYS A 1 -25.83 -9.44 -9.94
CA LYS A 1 -27.01 -9.82 -10.77
C LYS A 1 -26.73 -9.64 -12.26
N GLU A 2 -26.13 -8.50 -12.70
CA GLU A 2 -25.87 -8.23 -14.11
C GLU A 2 -24.92 -9.26 -14.75
N LEU A 3 -23.78 -9.56 -14.13
CA LEU A 3 -22.85 -10.57 -14.64
C LEU A 3 -23.44 -11.99 -14.65
N SER A 4 -24.35 -12.32 -13.72
CA SER A 4 -25.04 -13.61 -13.70
C SER A 4 -26.10 -13.74 -14.79
N ALA A 5 -26.64 -12.61 -15.26
CA ALA A 5 -27.62 -12.53 -16.33
C ALA A 5 -26.96 -12.43 -17.73
N ASP A 6 -25.64 -12.22 -17.79
CA ASP A 6 -24.89 -12.20 -19.05
C ASP A 6 -24.90 -13.58 -19.68
N ALA A 7 -25.19 -13.64 -20.99
CA ALA A 7 -25.35 -14.93 -21.73
C ALA A 7 -24.01 -15.66 -21.92
N TYR A 8 -22.88 -14.99 -21.76
CA TYR A 8 -21.56 -15.52 -22.12
C TYR A 8 -20.58 -15.56 -20.94
N PHE A 9 -20.60 -14.56 -20.05
CA PHE A 9 -19.65 -14.46 -18.94
C PHE A 9 -19.65 -15.71 -18.06
N PRO A 10 -20.79 -16.29 -17.64
CA PRO A 10 -20.78 -17.52 -16.85
C PRO A 10 -20.11 -18.70 -17.54
N LYS A 11 -20.16 -18.77 -18.86
CA LYS A 11 -19.57 -19.86 -19.64
C LYS A 11 -18.05 -19.80 -19.75
N LEU A 12 -17.44 -18.67 -19.39
CA LEU A 12 -15.99 -18.50 -19.30
C LEU A 12 -15.44 -18.99 -17.97
N LEU A 13 -16.31 -19.24 -16.99
CA LEU A 13 -15.92 -19.73 -15.68
C LEU A 13 -15.93 -21.27 -15.66
N GLU A 14 -14.97 -21.85 -14.96
CA GLU A 14 -15.00 -23.26 -14.61
C GLU A 14 -16.29 -23.56 -13.82
N GLY A 15 -17.10 -24.51 -14.30
CA GLY A 15 -18.42 -24.78 -13.72
C GLY A 15 -19.58 -23.95 -14.28
N GLY A 16 -19.34 -22.99 -15.18
CA GLY A 16 -20.37 -22.30 -15.97
C GLY A 16 -21.33 -21.39 -15.21
N GLN A 17 -21.08 -21.09 -13.93
CA GLN A 17 -21.96 -20.26 -13.12
C GLN A 17 -21.17 -19.38 -12.14
N LEU A 18 -21.67 -18.16 -11.93
CA LEU A 18 -21.22 -17.31 -10.84
C LEU A 18 -21.80 -17.76 -9.50
N ALA A 19 -21.00 -17.65 -8.45
CA ALA A 19 -21.48 -17.90 -7.11
C ALA A 19 -22.70 -17.00 -6.79
N SER A 20 -23.76 -17.61 -6.28
CA SER A 20 -24.94 -16.88 -5.84
C SER A 20 -24.65 -16.07 -4.57
N GLN A 21 -25.46 -15.04 -4.29
CA GLN A 21 -25.34 -14.28 -3.04
C GLN A 21 -25.38 -15.17 -1.78
N PRO A 22 -26.29 -16.18 -1.66
CA PRO A 22 -26.25 -17.11 -0.54
C PRO A 22 -24.96 -17.93 -0.46
N THR A 23 -24.37 -18.28 -1.61
CA THR A 23 -23.09 -18.99 -1.66
C THR A 23 -21.95 -18.12 -1.12
N LEU A 24 -21.89 -16.84 -1.51
CA LEU A 24 -20.91 -15.89 -0.98
C LEU A 24 -21.11 -15.65 0.52
N SER A 25 -22.35 -15.53 0.98
CA SER A 25 -22.64 -15.38 2.42
C SER A 25 -22.23 -16.62 3.21
N ARG A 26 -22.46 -17.83 2.69
CA ARG A 26 -22.01 -19.09 3.30
C ARG A 26 -20.49 -19.20 3.32
N PHE A 27 -19.82 -18.80 2.25
CA PHE A 27 -18.36 -18.72 2.22
C PHE A 27 -17.86 -17.82 3.36
N LEU A 28 -18.32 -16.58 3.42
CA LEU A 28 -17.91 -15.65 4.48
C LEU A 28 -18.27 -16.14 5.89
N SER A 29 -19.33 -16.94 6.07
CA SER A 29 -19.68 -17.48 7.38
C SER A 29 -18.76 -18.60 7.88
N ARG A 30 -17.96 -19.17 7.00
CA ARG A 30 -16.97 -20.24 7.31
C ARG A 30 -15.55 -19.71 7.46
N THR A 31 -15.33 -18.42 7.18
CA THR A 31 -13.99 -17.82 7.28
C THR A 31 -13.59 -17.60 8.71
N ASP A 32 -12.31 -17.82 8.98
CA ASP A 32 -11.63 -17.75 10.27
C ASP A 32 -10.25 -17.07 10.12
N GLU A 33 -9.46 -17.11 11.18
CA GLU A 33 -8.10 -16.56 11.19
C GLU A 33 -7.16 -17.30 10.23
N GLU A 34 -7.34 -18.62 10.06
CA GLU A 34 -6.55 -19.42 9.12
C GLU A 34 -6.84 -19.00 7.67
N THR A 35 -8.09 -18.70 7.37
CA THR A 35 -8.49 -18.13 6.06
C THR A 35 -7.79 -16.79 5.80
N VAL A 36 -7.72 -15.89 6.79
CA VAL A 36 -7.01 -14.60 6.67
C VAL A 36 -5.52 -14.84 6.45
N HIS A 37 -4.92 -15.74 7.24
CA HIS A 37 -3.50 -16.10 7.09
C HIS A 37 -3.20 -16.65 5.69
N SER A 38 -4.00 -17.60 5.19
CA SER A 38 -3.85 -18.17 3.85
C SER A 38 -3.96 -17.11 2.75
N LEU A 39 -4.89 -16.16 2.87
CA LEU A 39 -5.01 -15.06 1.91
C LEU A 39 -3.80 -14.12 1.95
N ARG A 40 -3.21 -13.86 3.12
CA ARG A 40 -1.99 -13.07 3.23
C ARG A 40 -0.79 -13.78 2.60
N CYS A 41 -0.64 -15.09 2.84
CA CYS A 41 0.40 -15.89 2.20
C CYS A 41 0.26 -15.87 0.68
N LEU A 42 -0.93 -16.15 0.15
CA LEU A 42 -1.22 -16.08 -1.28
C LEU A 42 -0.92 -14.69 -1.86
N ASN A 43 -1.30 -13.63 -1.15
CA ASN A 43 -1.02 -12.26 -1.58
C ASN A 43 0.48 -11.99 -1.70
N LEU A 44 1.28 -12.40 -0.72
CA LEU A 44 2.73 -12.24 -0.74
C LEU A 44 3.38 -13.06 -1.87
N GLU A 45 2.90 -14.28 -2.13
CA GLU A 45 3.35 -15.09 -3.25
C GLU A 45 3.09 -14.43 -4.60
N LEU A 46 1.89 -13.89 -4.78
CA LEU A 46 1.54 -13.14 -5.99
C LEU A 46 2.41 -11.90 -6.16
N VAL A 47 2.62 -11.12 -5.09
CA VAL A 47 3.46 -9.92 -5.15
C VAL A 47 4.91 -10.29 -5.48
N GLU A 48 5.47 -11.31 -4.85
CA GLU A 48 6.82 -11.80 -5.17
C GLU A 48 6.93 -12.20 -6.65
N PHE A 49 5.94 -12.93 -7.16
CA PHE A 49 5.89 -13.28 -8.58
C PHE A 49 5.82 -12.04 -9.48
N PHE A 50 4.97 -11.05 -9.15
CA PHE A 50 4.83 -9.84 -9.96
C PHE A 50 6.09 -8.98 -9.96
N LEU A 51 6.80 -8.92 -8.83
CA LEU A 51 8.02 -8.16 -8.70
C LEU A 51 9.16 -8.68 -9.59
N GLN A 52 9.15 -9.97 -9.99
CA GLN A 52 10.12 -10.54 -10.93
C GLN A 52 10.07 -9.89 -12.32
N PHE A 53 8.95 -9.23 -12.66
CA PHE A 53 8.80 -8.50 -13.93
C PHE A 53 9.34 -7.07 -13.86
N HIS A 54 9.82 -6.64 -12.67
CA HIS A 54 10.35 -5.31 -12.43
C HIS A 54 11.84 -5.39 -12.11
N GLN A 55 12.61 -4.46 -12.65
CA GLN A 55 14.06 -4.36 -12.35
C GLN A 55 14.24 -3.46 -11.11
N LEU A 56 14.05 -4.03 -9.91
CA LEU A 56 14.19 -3.32 -8.65
C LEU A 56 15.44 -3.82 -7.91
N ASN A 57 16.40 -2.92 -7.69
CA ASN A 57 17.62 -3.25 -6.90
C ASN A 57 17.32 -3.23 -5.39
N GLN A 58 16.32 -2.47 -4.95
CA GLN A 58 15.90 -2.35 -3.57
C GLN A 58 14.38 -2.19 -3.54
N LEU A 59 13.73 -2.91 -2.66
CA LEU A 59 12.30 -2.80 -2.40
C LEU A 59 12.05 -1.74 -1.33
N ILE A 60 11.14 -0.83 -1.63
CA ILE A 60 10.71 0.20 -0.70
C ILE A 60 9.37 -0.23 -0.11
N VAL A 61 9.29 -0.32 1.21
CA VAL A 61 8.07 -0.71 1.92
C VAL A 61 7.49 0.52 2.62
N ASP A 62 6.46 1.10 2.01
CA ASP A 62 5.71 2.20 2.60
C ASP A 62 4.60 1.66 3.48
N ILE A 63 4.67 1.98 4.78
CA ILE A 63 3.63 1.60 5.74
C ILE A 63 2.80 2.82 6.09
N ASP A 64 1.50 2.64 5.97
CA ASP A 64 0.54 3.66 6.35
C ASP A 64 -0.72 3.05 6.96
N SER A 65 -1.45 3.86 7.70
CA SER A 65 -2.74 3.53 8.27
C SER A 65 -3.81 4.44 7.68
N THR A 66 -5.04 3.96 7.66
CA THR A 66 -6.16 4.77 7.19
C THR A 66 -7.39 4.51 8.05
N HIS A 67 -8.43 5.29 7.85
CA HIS A 67 -9.71 5.09 8.52
C HIS A 67 -10.75 4.51 7.54
N PHE A 68 -11.50 3.51 8.02
CA PHE A 68 -12.69 3.00 7.35
C PHE A 68 -13.91 3.40 8.17
N THR A 69 -14.65 4.37 7.67
CA THR A 69 -15.89 4.78 8.32
C THR A 69 -16.92 3.66 8.24
N THR A 70 -17.53 3.33 9.36
CA THR A 70 -18.49 2.24 9.47
C THR A 70 -19.73 2.71 10.24
N TYR A 71 -20.87 2.32 9.73
CA TYR A 71 -22.17 2.62 10.31
C TYR A 71 -22.76 1.34 10.91
N GLY A 72 -22.84 1.27 12.22
CA GLY A 72 -23.40 0.12 12.93
C GLY A 72 -22.54 -0.37 14.09
N LYS A 73 -22.94 -1.54 14.64
CA LYS A 73 -22.32 -2.15 15.84
C LYS A 73 -21.54 -3.41 15.46
N GLN A 74 -20.74 -3.35 14.39
CA GLN A 74 -19.92 -4.49 14.02
C GLN A 74 -18.77 -4.69 15.03
N GLU A 75 -18.31 -5.92 15.14
CA GLU A 75 -17.16 -6.27 15.97
C GLU A 75 -15.92 -5.43 15.59
N GLY A 76 -15.24 -4.87 16.60
CA GLY A 76 -14.04 -4.05 16.42
C GLY A 76 -14.29 -2.59 16.00
N VAL A 77 -15.54 -2.19 15.77
CA VAL A 77 -15.86 -0.77 15.52
C VAL A 77 -15.63 0.03 16.80
N ALA A 78 -14.77 1.03 16.71
CA ALA A 78 -14.47 1.93 17.82
C ALA A 78 -14.26 3.36 17.34
N TYR A 79 -14.34 4.31 18.27
CA TYR A 79 -14.10 5.73 17.99
C TYR A 79 -12.60 5.97 17.81
N ASN A 80 -12.24 6.62 16.70
CA ASN A 80 -10.88 7.08 16.43
C ASN A 80 -10.78 8.58 16.65
N ALA A 81 -9.98 8.99 17.65
CA ALA A 81 -9.86 10.40 18.02
C ALA A 81 -9.19 11.26 16.94
N HIS A 82 -8.27 10.69 16.15
CA HIS A 82 -7.59 11.39 15.07
C HIS A 82 -8.57 11.74 13.93
N TYR A 83 -9.39 10.77 13.53
CA TYR A 83 -10.38 10.95 12.46
C TYR A 83 -11.72 11.48 12.94
N ARG A 84 -11.94 11.54 14.27
CA ARG A 84 -13.19 11.96 14.91
C ARG A 84 -14.41 11.18 14.41
N ALA A 85 -14.24 9.90 14.15
CA ALA A 85 -15.28 9.04 13.58
C ALA A 85 -15.19 7.61 14.14
N HIS A 86 -16.33 6.90 14.11
CA HIS A 86 -16.38 5.47 14.41
C HIS A 86 -16.01 4.65 13.17
N GLY A 87 -15.30 3.54 13.35
CA GLY A 87 -14.91 2.66 12.26
C GLY A 87 -13.77 1.75 12.62
N TYR A 88 -12.98 1.39 11.62
CA TYR A 88 -11.77 0.59 11.71
C TYR A 88 -10.53 1.41 11.38
N HIS A 89 -9.37 0.95 11.84
CA HIS A 89 -8.08 1.61 11.58
C HIS A 89 -7.05 0.61 11.01
N PRO A 90 -7.23 0.19 9.73
CA PRO A 90 -6.36 -0.78 9.09
C PRO A 90 -4.94 -0.27 8.85
N LEU A 91 -3.99 -1.23 8.77
CA LEU A 91 -2.64 -1.03 8.28
C LEU A 91 -2.50 -1.55 6.85
N TYR A 92 -1.65 -0.88 6.08
CA TYR A 92 -1.23 -1.29 4.75
C TYR A 92 0.28 -1.18 4.61
N ALA A 93 0.87 -2.09 3.85
CA ALA A 93 2.26 -2.05 3.41
C ALA A 93 2.31 -2.14 1.89
N PHE A 94 2.87 -1.14 1.22
CA PHE A 94 2.97 -1.09 -0.24
C PHE A 94 4.43 -1.08 -0.69
N GLU A 95 4.70 -1.68 -1.85
CA GLU A 95 5.94 -1.41 -2.56
C GLU A 95 5.88 0.00 -3.17
N GLY A 96 6.79 0.87 -2.75
CA GLY A 96 6.71 2.32 -2.96
C GLY A 96 6.89 2.80 -4.39
N LYS A 97 7.40 1.96 -5.32
CA LYS A 97 7.58 2.29 -6.74
C LYS A 97 6.48 1.71 -7.61
N THR A 98 6.10 0.47 -7.36
CA THR A 98 5.13 -0.28 -8.16
C THR A 98 3.70 -0.14 -7.64
N GLY A 99 3.56 0.13 -6.34
CA GLY A 99 2.27 0.22 -5.66
C GLY A 99 1.69 -1.14 -5.24
N TYR A 100 2.37 -2.28 -5.48
CA TYR A 100 1.86 -3.56 -4.99
C TYR A 100 1.70 -3.57 -3.48
N CYS A 101 0.56 -4.04 -3.01
CA CYS A 101 0.28 -4.17 -1.59
C CYS A 101 0.86 -5.48 -1.07
N PHE A 102 1.92 -5.41 -0.26
CA PHE A 102 2.53 -6.56 0.39
C PHE A 102 1.61 -7.18 1.43
N ASN A 103 1.03 -6.35 2.28
CA ASN A 103 0.20 -6.78 3.39
C ASN A 103 -0.89 -5.77 3.71
N ALA A 104 -2.00 -6.26 4.25
CA ALA A 104 -3.08 -5.45 4.79
C ALA A 104 -3.64 -6.14 6.04
N GLN A 105 -3.97 -5.36 7.07
CA GLN A 105 -4.54 -5.85 8.32
C GLN A 105 -5.68 -4.95 8.77
N LEU A 106 -6.87 -5.52 8.95
CA LEU A 106 -7.98 -4.82 9.53
C LEU A 106 -7.84 -4.80 11.06
N ARG A 107 -7.97 -3.63 11.68
CA ARG A 107 -7.83 -3.47 13.12
C ARG A 107 -8.99 -2.67 13.69
N PRO A 108 -9.31 -2.87 14.99
CA PRO A 108 -10.27 -2.00 15.68
C PRO A 108 -9.93 -0.51 15.52
N GLY A 109 -10.97 0.33 15.49
CA GLY A 109 -10.84 1.75 15.21
C GLY A 109 -9.99 2.55 16.19
N ASN A 110 -9.89 2.10 17.44
CA ASN A 110 -9.14 2.75 18.53
C ASN A 110 -7.66 2.32 18.61
N ARG A 111 -7.20 1.45 17.71
CA ARG A 111 -5.78 1.01 17.68
C ARG A 111 -4.87 2.14 17.23
N TYR A 112 -3.73 2.29 17.90
CA TYR A 112 -2.71 3.27 17.51
C TYR A 112 -1.89 2.75 16.30
N CYS A 113 -1.29 3.65 15.49
CA CYS A 113 -0.58 3.28 14.26
C CYS A 113 0.48 2.20 14.49
N SER A 114 1.33 2.35 15.50
CA SER A 114 2.43 1.42 15.80
C SER A 114 2.02 0.15 16.54
N GLU A 115 0.77 0.06 17.03
CA GLU A 115 0.29 -1.14 17.70
C GLU A 115 0.21 -2.30 16.70
N GLU A 116 0.80 -3.45 17.03
CA GLU A 116 0.91 -4.63 16.15
C GLU A 116 1.72 -4.41 14.85
N ALA A 117 2.37 -3.25 14.67
CA ALA A 117 3.11 -2.97 13.44
C ALA A 117 4.32 -3.88 13.26
N ASP A 118 4.92 -4.38 14.34
CA ASP A 118 6.01 -5.35 14.31
C ASP A 118 5.56 -6.71 13.74
N SER A 119 4.46 -7.27 14.26
CA SER A 119 3.89 -8.52 13.73
C SER A 119 3.37 -8.35 12.29
N PHE A 120 2.87 -7.16 11.97
CA PHE A 120 2.38 -6.82 10.64
C PHE A 120 3.48 -6.83 9.57
N ILE A 121 4.70 -6.34 9.88
CA ILE A 121 5.82 -6.32 8.92
C ILE A 121 6.63 -7.60 8.88
N THR A 122 6.54 -8.46 9.92
CA THR A 122 7.32 -9.70 10.02
C THR A 122 7.22 -10.60 8.79
N PRO A 123 6.04 -10.89 8.21
CA PRO A 123 5.96 -11.73 7.01
C PRO A 123 6.69 -11.14 5.79
N VAL A 124 6.77 -9.82 5.70
CA VAL A 124 7.50 -9.12 4.62
C VAL A 124 9.00 -9.22 4.88
N LEU A 125 9.45 -9.05 6.13
CA LEU A 125 10.86 -9.19 6.54
C LEU A 125 11.39 -10.62 6.33
N GLU A 126 10.56 -11.63 6.54
CA GLU A 126 10.93 -13.03 6.36
C GLU A 126 11.03 -13.46 4.90
N ARG A 127 10.25 -12.83 4.03
CA ARG A 127 10.15 -13.24 2.63
C ARG A 127 11.06 -12.45 1.69
N PHE A 128 11.32 -11.19 1.98
CA PHE A 128 12.04 -10.30 1.07
C PHE A 128 13.34 -9.78 1.69
N ASN A 129 14.31 -9.49 0.84
CA ASN A 129 15.59 -8.91 1.20
C ASN A 129 15.76 -7.52 0.58
N GLN A 130 16.78 -6.78 1.02
CA GLN A 130 17.10 -5.43 0.53
C GLN A 130 15.92 -4.47 0.67
N LEU A 131 15.29 -4.48 1.85
CA LEU A 131 14.13 -3.67 2.17
C LEU A 131 14.54 -2.31 2.74
N LEU A 132 13.81 -1.27 2.33
CA LEU A 132 13.82 0.04 2.96
C LEU A 132 12.40 0.39 3.41
N PHE A 133 12.16 0.45 4.70
CA PHE A 133 10.88 0.83 5.26
C PHE A 133 10.77 2.35 5.37
N ARG A 134 9.67 2.94 4.84
CA ARG A 134 9.33 4.35 5.04
C ARG A 134 8.02 4.46 5.81
N MET A 135 8.05 5.20 6.92
CA MET A 135 6.90 5.31 7.82
C MET A 135 6.74 6.73 8.34
N ASP A 136 5.52 7.07 8.72
CA ASP A 136 5.25 8.33 9.41
C ASP A 136 5.64 8.31 10.90
N SER A 137 5.42 9.41 11.59
CA SER A 137 5.76 9.55 13.00
C SER A 137 4.91 8.71 13.96
N GLY A 138 3.80 8.15 13.48
CA GLY A 138 2.98 7.23 14.23
C GLY A 138 3.66 5.88 14.46
N PHE A 139 4.62 5.52 13.62
CA PHE A 139 5.39 4.28 13.69
C PHE A 139 6.77 4.43 14.34
N ALA A 140 7.12 5.62 14.81
CA ALA A 140 8.42 5.91 15.40
C ALA A 140 8.57 5.28 16.79
N THR A 141 8.86 3.98 16.85
CA THR A 141 9.00 3.20 18.10
C THR A 141 10.31 2.41 18.13
N PRO A 142 10.97 2.28 19.30
CA PRO A 142 12.20 1.49 19.44
C PRO A 142 12.00 0.03 18.99
N LYS A 143 10.84 -0.56 19.28
CA LYS A 143 10.52 -1.94 18.91
C LYS A 143 10.64 -2.18 17.39
N LEU A 144 10.15 -1.24 16.58
CA LEU A 144 10.24 -1.33 15.12
C LEU A 144 11.68 -1.11 14.63
N TYR A 145 12.40 -0.13 15.20
CA TYR A 145 13.79 0.08 14.84
C TYR A 145 14.63 -1.17 15.10
N ASP A 146 14.56 -1.70 16.33
CA ASP A 146 15.33 -2.87 16.75
C ASP A 146 14.97 -4.11 15.91
N LEU A 147 13.70 -4.30 15.53
CA LEU A 147 13.27 -5.40 14.67
C LEU A 147 13.89 -5.30 13.27
N ILE A 148 13.80 -4.12 12.64
CA ILE A 148 14.32 -3.92 11.29
C ILE A 148 15.85 -4.01 11.28
N GLU A 149 16.52 -3.44 12.29
CA GLU A 149 17.97 -3.50 12.45
C GLU A 149 18.47 -4.93 12.62
N LYS A 150 17.78 -5.76 13.43
CA LYS A 150 18.12 -7.19 13.63
C LYS A 150 18.06 -8.00 12.35
N THR A 151 17.22 -7.63 11.40
CA THR A 151 17.11 -8.32 10.11
C THR A 151 18.06 -7.77 9.05
N GLY A 152 18.89 -6.78 9.41
CA GLY A 152 19.84 -6.14 8.48
C GLY A 152 19.17 -5.28 7.41
N GLN A 153 17.89 -4.90 7.61
CA GLN A 153 17.15 -4.07 6.67
C GLN A 153 17.25 -2.59 7.07
N TYR A 154 16.78 -1.71 6.18
CA TYR A 154 16.86 -0.26 6.35
C TYR A 154 15.50 0.35 6.67
N TYR A 155 15.54 1.49 7.36
CA TYR A 155 14.33 2.29 7.58
C TYR A 155 14.61 3.79 7.48
N LEU A 156 13.55 4.53 7.21
CA LEU A 156 13.50 5.99 7.19
C LEU A 156 12.15 6.43 7.76
N ILE A 157 12.14 6.86 9.01
CA ILE A 157 10.92 7.10 9.78
C ILE A 157 10.92 8.54 10.30
N LYS A 158 9.79 9.25 10.08
CA LYS A 158 9.63 10.59 10.63
C LYS A 158 9.50 10.53 12.14
N LEU A 159 10.20 11.42 12.84
CA LEU A 159 10.05 11.57 14.28
C LEU A 159 8.96 12.60 14.61
N LYS A 160 8.30 12.41 15.74
CA LYS A 160 7.45 13.45 16.33
C LYS A 160 8.31 14.65 16.73
N LYS A 161 7.78 15.86 16.53
CA LYS A 161 8.42 17.06 17.03
C LYS A 161 8.68 16.94 18.53
N ASN A 162 9.92 17.27 18.93
CA ASN A 162 10.26 17.45 20.32
C ASN A 162 11.25 18.63 20.45
N THR A 163 11.28 19.24 21.62
CA THR A 163 12.07 20.44 21.89
C THR A 163 13.57 20.22 21.72
N VAL A 164 14.09 19.04 22.05
CA VAL A 164 15.51 18.71 21.92
C VAL A 164 15.91 18.66 20.44
N LEU A 165 15.15 17.93 19.62
CA LEU A 165 15.44 17.83 18.18
C LEU A 165 15.25 19.18 17.47
N SER A 166 14.23 19.96 17.84
CA SER A 166 14.05 21.32 17.30
C SER A 166 15.23 22.19 17.60
N ARG A 167 15.72 22.21 18.88
CA ARG A 167 16.86 22.96 19.28
C ARG A 167 18.17 22.55 18.59
N LEU A 168 18.39 21.24 18.38
CA LEU A 168 19.55 20.75 17.64
C LEU A 168 19.52 21.18 16.17
N GLY A 169 18.36 21.22 15.57
CA GLY A 169 18.16 21.73 14.21
C GLY A 169 18.43 23.24 14.12
N ASP A 170 17.97 24.04 15.10
CA ASP A 170 18.20 25.46 15.15
C ASP A 170 19.69 25.80 15.34
N LEU A 171 20.40 25.08 16.22
CA LEU A 171 21.81 25.29 16.50
C LEU A 171 22.72 24.94 15.31
N SER A 172 22.28 24.15 14.39
CA SER A 172 23.02 23.79 13.16
C SER A 172 23.00 24.90 12.10
N LEU A 173 22.20 25.95 12.30
CA LEU A 173 21.97 26.99 11.32
C LEU A 173 22.77 28.25 11.67
N PRO A 174 23.26 28.99 10.64
CA PRO A 174 23.96 30.26 10.89
C PRO A 174 23.01 31.25 11.58
N CYS A 175 23.50 31.84 12.68
CA CYS A 175 22.82 32.97 13.31
C CYS A 175 22.80 34.14 12.34
N PRO A 176 21.66 34.82 12.11
CA PRO A 176 21.64 36.05 11.33
C PRO A 176 22.58 37.07 11.98
N GLN A 177 23.60 37.51 11.25
CA GLN A 177 24.58 38.46 11.76
C GLN A 177 24.23 39.94 11.49
N ASP A 178 23.12 40.19 10.75
CA ASP A 178 22.74 41.51 10.34
C ASP A 178 21.68 42.14 11.24
N GLU A 179 21.90 43.39 11.60
CA GLU A 179 20.99 44.26 12.35
C GLU A 179 19.70 44.60 11.57
N ASP A 180 19.64 44.29 10.30
CA ASP A 180 18.44 44.42 9.47
C ASP A 180 17.46 43.26 9.74
N LEU A 181 16.39 43.57 10.43
CA LEU A 181 15.30 42.68 10.84
C LEU A 181 14.48 42.09 9.67
N THR A 182 15.03 42.04 8.48
CA THR A 182 14.39 41.34 7.34
C THR A 182 14.57 39.84 7.50
N ILE A 183 13.59 39.20 8.10
CA ILE A 183 13.59 37.74 8.29
C ILE A 183 13.36 37.07 6.93
N LEU A 184 14.45 36.79 6.23
CA LEU A 184 14.44 36.13 4.95
C LEU A 184 14.10 34.63 5.07
N PRO A 185 13.41 34.04 4.11
CA PRO A 185 13.21 32.59 4.06
C PRO A 185 14.57 31.90 3.99
N HIS A 186 14.74 30.85 4.79
CA HIS A 186 15.96 30.05 4.80
C HIS A 186 15.64 28.58 5.04
N SER A 187 16.36 27.69 4.39
CA SER A 187 16.26 26.25 4.65
C SER A 187 17.61 25.57 4.59
N ALA A 188 17.80 24.58 5.45
CA ALA A 188 19.03 23.80 5.50
C ALA A 188 18.77 22.36 5.91
N TYR A 189 19.69 21.48 5.49
CA TYR A 189 19.75 20.09 5.93
C TYR A 189 20.89 19.92 6.91
N SER A 190 20.65 19.16 7.98
CA SER A 190 21.65 18.81 8.97
C SER A 190 21.48 17.35 9.41
N GLU A 191 22.45 16.84 10.14
CA GLU A 191 22.35 15.52 10.76
C GLU A 191 23.01 15.49 12.12
N THR A 192 22.54 14.58 12.95
CA THR A 192 23.10 14.36 14.28
C THR A 192 22.94 12.91 14.69
N LEU A 193 23.80 12.45 15.60
CA LEU A 193 23.59 11.22 16.34
C LEU A 193 22.79 11.53 17.61
N TYR A 194 21.57 11.04 17.65
CA TYR A 194 20.64 11.28 18.73
C TYR A 194 20.21 9.98 19.42
N GLN A 195 19.99 10.05 20.71
CA GLN A 195 19.43 8.98 21.51
C GLN A 195 18.30 9.51 22.40
N ALA A 196 17.09 9.04 22.16
CA ALA A 196 15.98 9.27 23.09
C ALA A 196 16.13 8.35 24.33
N GLY A 197 15.53 8.72 25.45
CA GLY A 197 15.61 7.93 26.68
C GLY A 197 15.11 6.48 26.57
N SER A 198 14.21 6.23 25.62
CA SER A 198 13.68 4.89 25.33
C SER A 198 14.49 4.08 24.30
N TRP A 199 15.54 4.66 23.71
CA TRP A 199 16.34 3.99 22.67
C TRP A 199 17.51 3.22 23.29
N SER A 200 17.78 2.03 22.77
CA SER A 200 18.90 1.19 23.20
C SER A 200 20.28 1.81 22.88
N HIS A 201 20.37 2.56 21.79
CA HIS A 201 21.61 3.20 21.33
C HIS A 201 21.30 4.46 20.51
N LYS A 202 22.38 5.21 20.19
CA LYS A 202 22.30 6.39 19.32
C LYS A 202 21.98 5.99 17.88
N ARG A 203 21.09 6.74 17.23
CA ARG A 203 20.75 6.57 15.82
C ARG A 203 20.97 7.85 15.04
N ARG A 204 21.24 7.72 13.75
CA ARG A 204 21.36 8.85 12.84
C ARG A 204 19.99 9.51 12.69
N VAL A 205 19.96 10.82 12.89
CA VAL A 205 18.78 11.65 12.68
C VAL A 205 19.13 12.72 11.66
N CYS A 206 18.48 12.67 10.50
CA CYS A 206 18.54 13.68 9.45
C CYS A 206 17.48 14.74 9.73
N GLN A 207 17.84 16.02 9.60
CA GLN A 207 16.94 17.13 9.87
C GLN A 207 16.83 18.05 8.66
N PHE A 208 15.63 18.56 8.45
CA PHE A 208 15.34 19.64 7.52
C PHE A 208 14.71 20.78 8.32
N SER A 209 15.37 21.91 8.33
CA SER A 209 14.96 23.12 9.03
C SER A 209 14.56 24.17 7.99
N GLU A 210 13.34 24.69 8.08
CA GLU A 210 12.81 25.72 7.19
C GLU A 210 12.28 26.90 8.00
N ARG A 211 12.68 28.09 7.63
CA ARG A 211 12.12 29.34 8.12
C ARG A 211 11.44 30.06 6.98
N LYS A 212 10.14 30.30 7.12
CA LYS A 212 9.36 31.07 6.14
C LYS A 212 9.50 32.56 6.43
N GLU A 213 9.26 33.36 5.40
CA GLU A 213 9.23 34.80 5.52
C GLU A 213 8.31 35.26 6.67
N GLY A 214 8.80 36.16 7.50
CA GLY A 214 8.06 36.66 8.66
C GLY A 214 8.03 35.76 9.89
N ASN A 215 8.55 34.53 9.80
CA ASN A 215 8.64 33.63 10.95
C ASN A 215 9.98 33.81 11.69
N LEU A 216 9.92 33.97 13.01
CA LEU A 216 11.12 34.07 13.85
C LEU A 216 11.83 32.72 14.04
N PHE A 217 11.06 31.62 14.09
CA PHE A 217 11.56 30.28 14.39
C PHE A 217 11.57 29.37 13.18
N TYR A 218 12.48 28.40 13.18
CA TYR A 218 12.51 27.32 12.18
C TYR A 218 11.46 26.24 12.48
N ASP A 219 10.87 25.73 11.42
CA ASP A 219 10.11 24.49 11.46
C ASP A 219 11.06 23.33 11.15
N VAL A 220 11.31 22.48 12.14
CA VAL A 220 12.27 21.37 12.04
C VAL A 220 11.54 20.06 11.86
N ILE A 221 11.84 19.35 10.77
CA ILE A 221 11.40 17.99 10.51
C ILE A 221 12.59 17.05 10.70
N SER A 222 12.39 15.98 11.44
CA SER A 222 13.44 15.01 11.76
C SER A 222 13.05 13.62 11.26
N LEU A 223 14.01 12.94 10.61
CA LEU A 223 13.89 11.55 10.14
C LEU A 223 14.96 10.72 10.86
N VAL A 224 14.57 9.62 11.46
CA VAL A 224 15.50 8.63 12.02
C VAL A 224 15.77 7.53 11.00
N THR A 225 17.04 7.07 10.92
CA THR A 225 17.47 6.04 9.98
C THR A 225 18.66 5.26 10.52
N ASN A 226 18.82 4.02 10.09
CA ASN A 226 20.04 3.22 10.25
C ASN A 226 20.91 3.22 8.98
N MET A 227 20.53 3.93 7.93
CA MET A 227 21.35 4.09 6.72
C MET A 227 22.55 4.97 7.00
N THR A 228 23.73 4.51 6.63
CA THR A 228 25.00 5.26 6.80
C THR A 228 25.41 6.03 5.53
N SER A 229 24.86 5.68 4.38
CA SER A 229 25.14 6.32 3.09
C SER A 229 24.15 7.44 2.76
N GLY A 230 24.54 8.32 1.87
CA GLY A 230 23.76 9.46 1.40
C GLY A 230 23.72 10.62 2.41
N THR A 231 23.48 11.82 1.90
CA THR A 231 23.33 13.05 2.69
C THR A 231 21.94 13.13 3.34
N SER A 232 21.75 14.03 4.28
CA SER A 232 20.40 14.32 4.83
C SER A 232 19.43 14.74 3.74
N GLN A 233 19.85 15.49 2.75
CA GLN A 233 19.04 15.89 1.61
C GLN A 233 18.57 14.67 0.82
N ASP A 234 19.45 13.69 0.56
CA ASP A 234 19.10 12.45 -0.13
C ASP A 234 18.05 11.65 0.65
N GLN A 235 18.20 11.59 1.98
CA GLN A 235 17.23 10.91 2.85
C GLN A 235 15.84 11.58 2.77
N PHE A 236 15.78 12.91 2.76
CA PHE A 236 14.52 13.63 2.61
C PHE A 236 13.90 13.46 1.23
N GLN A 237 14.69 13.44 0.16
CA GLN A 237 14.20 13.16 -1.19
C GLN A 237 13.60 11.76 -1.27
N LEU A 238 14.29 10.77 -0.70
CA LEU A 238 13.81 9.39 -0.64
C LEU A 238 12.52 9.27 0.18
N TYR A 239 12.43 9.97 1.31
CA TYR A 239 11.25 9.98 2.18
C TYR A 239 10.01 10.60 1.53
N ARG A 240 10.17 11.62 0.67
CA ARG A 240 9.05 12.29 -0.01
C ARG A 240 8.18 11.32 -0.80
N GLY A 241 8.77 10.25 -1.34
CA GLY A 241 8.05 9.20 -2.06
C GLY A 241 7.00 8.46 -1.23
N ARG A 242 7.07 8.49 0.12
CA ARG A 242 6.08 7.86 1.01
C ARG A 242 4.65 8.36 0.75
N GLY A 243 4.48 9.62 0.35
CA GLY A 243 3.16 10.18 0.06
C GLY A 243 2.37 9.42 -1.00
N GLN A 244 3.00 8.56 -1.80
CA GLN A 244 2.31 7.72 -2.78
C GLN A 244 1.44 6.64 -2.12
N ALA A 245 1.76 6.19 -0.90
CA ALA A 245 0.95 5.21 -0.18
C ALA A 245 -0.51 5.67 -0.01
N GLU A 246 -0.73 6.95 0.23
CA GLU A 246 -2.08 7.55 0.33
C GLU A 246 -2.87 7.40 -0.98
N ASN A 247 -2.19 7.56 -2.13
CA ASN A 247 -2.81 7.37 -3.45
C ASN A 247 -3.14 5.89 -3.70
N PHE A 248 -2.26 4.96 -3.30
CA PHE A 248 -2.51 3.51 -3.42
C PHE A 248 -3.71 3.08 -2.57
N ILE A 249 -3.80 3.56 -1.33
CA ILE A 249 -4.95 3.33 -0.45
C ILE A 249 -6.24 3.88 -1.10
N LYS A 250 -6.19 5.10 -1.64
CA LYS A 250 -7.33 5.71 -2.32
C LYS A 250 -7.78 4.87 -3.53
N GLU A 251 -6.85 4.44 -4.38
CA GLU A 251 -7.18 3.59 -5.53
C GLU A 251 -7.79 2.25 -5.11
N MET A 252 -7.30 1.64 -4.03
CA MET A 252 -7.87 0.41 -3.49
C MET A 252 -9.29 0.60 -2.97
N LYS A 253 -9.56 1.69 -2.25
CA LYS A 253 -10.90 2.05 -1.77
C LYS A 253 -11.87 2.30 -2.93
N GLU A 254 -11.50 3.17 -3.86
CA GLU A 254 -12.38 3.58 -4.97
C GLU A 254 -12.54 2.52 -6.06
N GLY A 255 -11.49 1.75 -6.34
CA GLY A 255 -11.46 0.76 -7.43
C GLY A 255 -11.97 -0.61 -7.04
N PHE A 256 -11.76 -1.03 -5.80
CA PHE A 256 -12.01 -2.41 -5.33
C PHE A 256 -12.86 -2.48 -4.07
N PHE A 257 -13.40 -1.35 -3.61
CA PHE A 257 -14.24 -1.28 -2.40
C PHE A 257 -13.54 -1.88 -1.16
N GLY A 258 -12.21 -1.64 -1.04
CA GLY A 258 -11.40 -2.19 0.03
C GLY A 258 -11.80 -1.73 1.43
N ASP A 259 -12.52 -0.61 1.52
CA ASP A 259 -13.05 -0.03 2.74
C ASP A 259 -14.48 -0.47 3.11
N LYS A 260 -15.08 -1.36 2.32
CA LYS A 260 -16.41 -1.90 2.63
C LYS A 260 -16.37 -2.91 3.77
N THR A 261 -16.91 -2.49 4.92
CA THR A 261 -16.96 -3.24 6.17
C THR A 261 -18.41 -3.42 6.65
N ASP A 262 -19.23 -4.11 5.83
CA ASP A 262 -20.66 -4.31 6.07
C ASP A 262 -21.01 -5.68 6.71
N SER A 263 -19.99 -6.46 7.08
CA SER A 263 -20.16 -7.72 7.80
C SER A 263 -20.14 -7.51 9.32
N SER A 264 -20.77 -8.41 10.07
CA SER A 264 -20.92 -8.30 11.53
C SER A 264 -19.63 -8.56 12.31
N THR A 265 -18.73 -9.40 11.78
CA THR A 265 -17.49 -9.79 12.46
C THR A 265 -16.26 -9.15 11.82
N LEU A 266 -15.22 -8.94 12.64
CA LEU A 266 -13.94 -8.38 12.19
C LEU A 266 -13.31 -9.26 11.11
N ILE A 267 -13.26 -10.58 11.32
CA ILE A 267 -12.66 -11.55 10.40
C ILE A 267 -13.30 -11.50 9.01
N LYS A 268 -14.64 -11.47 8.91
CA LYS A 268 -15.33 -11.38 7.62
C LYS A 268 -14.98 -10.09 6.85
N ASN A 269 -14.88 -9.00 7.55
CA ASN A 269 -14.49 -7.71 6.96
C ASN A 269 -13.01 -7.74 6.52
N GLU A 270 -12.14 -8.40 7.30
CA GLU A 270 -10.73 -8.56 6.96
C GLU A 270 -10.53 -9.47 5.74
N VAL A 271 -11.23 -10.59 5.66
CA VAL A 271 -11.23 -11.46 4.47
C VAL A 271 -11.64 -10.67 3.22
N ARG A 272 -12.69 -9.85 3.30
CA ARG A 272 -13.11 -9.00 2.16
C ARG A 272 -12.05 -7.97 1.79
N MET A 273 -11.42 -7.34 2.78
CA MET A 273 -10.33 -6.39 2.56
C MET A 273 -9.14 -7.10 1.87
N MET A 274 -8.76 -8.31 2.32
CA MET A 274 -7.69 -9.09 1.70
C MET A 274 -8.02 -9.52 0.26
N MET A 275 -9.25 -9.92 -0.01
CA MET A 275 -9.70 -10.20 -1.38
C MET A 275 -9.61 -8.95 -2.27
N SER A 276 -9.97 -7.78 -1.76
CA SER A 276 -9.81 -6.50 -2.47
C SER A 276 -8.34 -6.17 -2.72
N CYS A 277 -7.46 -6.46 -1.76
CA CYS A 277 -6.01 -6.30 -1.87
C CYS A 277 -5.42 -7.18 -2.99
N ILE A 278 -5.79 -8.47 -3.02
CA ILE A 278 -5.37 -9.40 -4.08
C ILE A 278 -5.89 -8.93 -5.46
N ALA A 279 -7.15 -8.54 -5.55
CA ALA A 279 -7.73 -8.03 -6.79
C ALA A 279 -7.02 -6.75 -7.27
N TYR A 280 -6.66 -5.85 -6.36
CA TYR A 280 -5.87 -4.66 -6.64
C TYR A 280 -4.48 -5.01 -7.20
N ASN A 281 -3.76 -5.95 -6.58
CA ASN A 281 -2.45 -6.39 -7.04
C ASN A 281 -2.51 -7.05 -8.43
N LEU A 282 -3.48 -7.93 -8.66
CA LEU A 282 -3.73 -8.53 -9.99
C LEU A 282 -3.99 -7.47 -11.05
N TYR A 283 -4.72 -6.42 -10.68
CA TYR A 283 -5.03 -5.35 -11.61
C TYR A 283 -3.82 -4.45 -11.91
N LEU A 284 -2.97 -4.17 -10.92
CA LEU A 284 -1.70 -3.48 -11.14
C LEU A 284 -0.78 -4.29 -12.08
N PHE A 285 -0.73 -5.61 -11.89
CA PHE A 285 0.02 -6.48 -12.78
C PHE A 285 -0.54 -6.47 -14.21
N LEU A 286 -1.86 -6.47 -14.36
CA LEU A 286 -2.50 -6.30 -15.68
C LEU A 286 -2.11 -4.98 -16.34
N LYS A 287 -2.10 -3.87 -15.59
CA LYS A 287 -1.61 -2.55 -16.08
C LYS A 287 -0.14 -2.61 -16.49
N HIS A 288 0.70 -3.28 -15.71
CA HIS A 288 2.11 -3.48 -16.04
C HIS A 288 2.27 -4.25 -17.36
N LEU A 289 1.52 -5.33 -17.55
CA LEU A 289 1.52 -6.09 -18.81
C LEU A 289 0.98 -5.30 -20.01
N ALA A 290 0.07 -4.35 -19.78
CA ALA A 290 -0.39 -3.45 -20.85
C ALA A 290 0.75 -2.55 -21.33
N GLY A 291 1.59 -2.07 -20.42
CA GLY A 291 2.77 -1.26 -20.73
C GLY A 291 2.47 0.19 -21.11
N GLY A 292 3.52 0.94 -21.44
CA GLY A 292 3.43 2.33 -21.89
C GLY A 292 2.67 3.24 -20.92
N ASP A 293 1.95 4.22 -21.46
CA ASP A 293 1.20 5.21 -20.68
C ASP A 293 0.10 4.63 -19.80
N PHE A 294 -0.31 3.36 -20.07
CA PHE A 294 -1.34 2.69 -19.27
C PHE A 294 -0.92 2.39 -17.85
N GLN A 295 0.37 2.26 -17.58
CA GLN A 295 0.90 2.02 -16.25
C GLN A 295 0.63 3.21 -15.30
N THR A 296 0.58 4.42 -15.82
CA THR A 296 0.37 5.66 -15.06
C THR A 296 -1.09 5.98 -14.78
N LEU A 297 -2.02 5.32 -15.49
CA LEU A 297 -3.44 5.58 -15.33
C LEU A 297 -3.97 5.08 -13.99
N THR A 298 -4.93 5.83 -13.43
CA THR A 298 -5.74 5.31 -12.32
C THR A 298 -6.50 4.05 -12.75
N ILE A 299 -6.77 3.17 -11.80
CA ILE A 299 -7.52 1.92 -12.06
C ILE A 299 -8.87 2.21 -12.73
N LYS A 300 -9.59 3.23 -12.27
CA LYS A 300 -10.87 3.64 -12.85
C LYS A 300 -10.72 4.05 -14.32
N ARG A 301 -9.70 4.85 -14.65
CA ARG A 301 -9.46 5.30 -16.03
C ARG A 301 -9.00 4.15 -16.93
N PHE A 302 -8.11 3.30 -16.44
CA PHE A 302 -7.69 2.11 -17.18
C PHE A 302 -8.88 1.20 -17.51
N ARG A 303 -9.75 0.90 -16.54
CA ARG A 303 -10.97 0.09 -16.77
C ARG A 303 -11.86 0.71 -17.84
N HIS A 304 -12.08 2.02 -17.76
CA HIS A 304 -12.92 2.73 -18.72
C HIS A 304 -12.34 2.67 -20.14
N LEU A 305 -11.06 2.93 -20.30
CA LEU A 305 -10.42 2.98 -21.62
C LEU A 305 -10.18 1.59 -22.21
N PHE A 306 -9.90 0.59 -21.38
CA PHE A 306 -9.35 -0.68 -21.84
C PHE A 306 -10.32 -1.86 -21.76
N LEU A 307 -11.22 -1.86 -20.80
CA LEU A 307 -12.16 -2.97 -20.59
C LEU A 307 -13.59 -2.67 -21.10
N HIS A 308 -13.96 -1.40 -21.26
CA HIS A 308 -15.25 -1.01 -21.79
C HIS A 308 -15.22 -0.97 -23.33
N VAL A 309 -15.07 -2.13 -23.94
CA VAL A 309 -15.02 -2.28 -25.40
C VAL A 309 -16.32 -2.88 -25.91
N VAL A 310 -16.88 -2.26 -26.95
CA VAL A 310 -18.05 -2.82 -27.63
C VAL A 310 -17.66 -4.13 -28.32
N GLY A 311 -18.35 -5.19 -27.97
CA GLY A 311 -18.12 -6.51 -28.55
C GLY A 311 -19.40 -7.24 -28.91
N LYS A 312 -19.32 -8.17 -29.85
CA LYS A 312 -20.39 -9.06 -30.26
C LYS A 312 -19.93 -10.51 -30.16
N CYS A 313 -20.65 -11.31 -29.41
CA CYS A 313 -20.45 -12.76 -29.44
C CYS A 313 -21.15 -13.37 -30.66
N VAL A 314 -20.39 -14.10 -31.43
CA VAL A 314 -20.91 -14.84 -32.60
C VAL A 314 -20.61 -16.33 -32.45
N ARG A 315 -21.56 -17.16 -32.83
CA ARG A 315 -21.39 -18.63 -32.89
C ARG A 315 -21.10 -19.03 -34.33
N THR A 316 -19.98 -19.70 -34.56
CA THR A 316 -19.60 -20.21 -35.86
C THR A 316 -19.29 -21.71 -35.70
N GLY A 317 -20.17 -22.56 -36.14
CA GLY A 317 -20.07 -24.00 -35.88
C GLY A 317 -20.08 -24.32 -34.39
N ARG A 318 -19.03 -25.02 -33.89
CA ARG A 318 -18.87 -25.39 -32.46
C ARG A 318 -18.14 -24.36 -31.64
N LYS A 319 -17.65 -23.24 -32.26
CA LYS A 319 -16.84 -22.21 -31.59
C LYS A 319 -17.69 -20.99 -31.29
N GLN A 320 -17.47 -20.42 -30.12
CA GLN A 320 -17.96 -19.09 -29.77
C GLN A 320 -16.79 -18.09 -29.92
N LEU A 321 -17.03 -16.99 -30.60
CA LEU A 321 -16.04 -15.96 -30.89
C LEU A 321 -16.55 -14.63 -30.35
N LEU A 322 -15.74 -13.94 -29.53
CA LEU A 322 -15.96 -12.56 -29.15
C LEU A 322 -15.31 -11.67 -30.23
N LYS A 323 -16.14 -11.01 -31.03
CA LYS A 323 -15.66 -9.99 -31.99
C LYS A 323 -15.72 -8.64 -31.32
N LEU A 324 -14.57 -7.99 -31.17
CA LEU A 324 -14.47 -6.62 -30.69
C LEU A 324 -14.67 -5.63 -31.85
N SER A 325 -15.09 -4.41 -31.53
CA SER A 325 -15.27 -3.34 -32.52
C SER A 325 -13.93 -3.06 -33.23
N SER A 326 -13.96 -3.02 -34.56
CA SER A 326 -12.80 -2.61 -35.38
C SER A 326 -12.46 -1.12 -35.23
N LEU A 327 -13.39 -0.31 -34.71
CA LEU A 327 -13.19 1.12 -34.41
C LEU A 327 -12.59 1.36 -33.03
N TYR A 328 -12.26 0.31 -32.28
CA TYR A 328 -11.64 0.46 -30.96
C TYR A 328 -10.20 0.96 -31.10
N ALA A 329 -9.94 2.17 -30.58
CA ALA A 329 -8.67 2.86 -30.75
C ALA A 329 -7.44 2.09 -30.17
N TYR A 330 -7.66 1.18 -29.24
CA TYR A 330 -6.60 0.40 -28.57
C TYR A 330 -6.62 -1.10 -28.96
N SER A 331 -7.17 -1.44 -30.13
CA SER A 331 -7.32 -2.84 -30.58
C SER A 331 -6.00 -3.61 -30.66
N GLU A 332 -4.94 -2.97 -31.16
CA GLU A 332 -3.60 -3.57 -31.26
C GLU A 332 -3.01 -3.83 -29.87
N LEU A 333 -3.14 -2.85 -28.96
CA LEU A 333 -2.67 -2.95 -27.62
C LEU A 333 -3.42 -4.02 -26.81
N PHE A 334 -4.73 -4.12 -27.01
CA PHE A 334 -5.56 -5.19 -26.41
C PHE A 334 -5.08 -6.57 -26.87
N SER A 335 -4.81 -6.73 -28.16
CA SER A 335 -4.29 -7.98 -28.73
C SER A 335 -2.89 -8.31 -28.20
N ALA A 336 -2.03 -7.32 -28.06
CA ALA A 336 -0.71 -7.45 -27.48
C ALA A 336 -0.79 -7.86 -26.00
N LEU A 337 -1.64 -7.21 -25.22
CA LEU A 337 -1.89 -7.56 -23.81
C LEU A 337 -2.41 -9.00 -23.68
N TYR A 338 -3.41 -9.38 -24.46
CA TYR A 338 -3.93 -10.73 -24.46
C TYR A 338 -2.84 -11.79 -24.72
N SER A 339 -1.96 -11.50 -25.69
CA SER A 339 -0.82 -12.36 -26.02
C SER A 339 0.19 -12.45 -24.87
N ARG A 340 0.45 -11.32 -24.16
CA ARG A 340 1.34 -11.27 -22.99
C ARG A 340 0.76 -12.06 -21.83
N ILE A 341 -0.52 -11.87 -21.51
CA ILE A 341 -1.21 -12.63 -20.44
C ILE A 341 -1.10 -14.14 -20.67
N ARG A 342 -1.30 -14.60 -21.91
CA ARG A 342 -1.19 -16.04 -22.23
C ARG A 342 0.21 -16.62 -22.06
N LYS A 343 1.24 -15.82 -22.04
CA LYS A 343 2.64 -16.22 -21.79
C LYS A 343 3.00 -16.22 -20.31
N VAL A 344 2.18 -15.60 -19.47
CA VAL A 344 2.38 -15.60 -18.03
C VAL A 344 2.00 -16.97 -17.50
N ASN A 345 2.95 -17.68 -16.93
CA ASN A 345 2.71 -18.94 -16.25
C ASN A 345 2.75 -18.68 -14.73
N LEU A 346 1.57 -18.64 -14.14
CA LEU A 346 1.40 -18.57 -12.69
C LEU A 346 1.61 -19.99 -12.15
N ASN A 347 2.83 -20.38 -11.85
CA ASN A 347 3.12 -21.58 -11.08
C ASN A 347 2.72 -21.37 -9.61
N LEU A 348 1.43 -21.11 -9.39
CA LEU A 348 0.88 -21.06 -8.04
C LEU A 348 0.87 -22.49 -7.48
N PRO A 349 1.18 -22.68 -6.19
CA PRO A 349 1.02 -23.99 -5.56
C PRO A 349 -0.41 -24.47 -5.77
N VAL A 350 -0.54 -25.76 -6.10
CA VAL A 350 -1.84 -26.40 -6.33
C VAL A 350 -2.72 -26.14 -5.12
N PRO A 351 -3.98 -25.68 -5.30
CA PRO A 351 -4.87 -25.48 -4.17
C PRO A 351 -4.95 -26.77 -3.34
N TYR A 352 -4.86 -26.61 -2.03
CA TYR A 352 -5.15 -27.68 -1.08
C TYR A 352 -6.51 -28.31 -1.44
N GLU A 353 -6.52 -29.57 -1.89
CA GLU A 353 -7.72 -30.38 -1.96
C GLU A 353 -8.05 -30.82 -0.53
N PRO A 354 -9.14 -30.35 0.08
CA PRO A 354 -9.54 -30.83 1.38
C PRO A 354 -9.90 -32.34 1.28
N PRO A 355 -9.58 -33.13 2.31
CA PRO A 355 -9.88 -34.55 2.36
C PRO A 355 -11.38 -34.84 2.32
#